data_e620d325bab7c2a68bfd7af9aab58eba
#
_entry.id   e620d325bab7c2a68bfd7af9aab58eba
#
_cell.length_a   1.000
_cell.length_b   1.000
_cell.length_c   1.000
_cell.angle_alpha   90.00
_cell.angle_beta   90.00
_cell.angle_gamma   90.00
#
_symmetry.space_group_name_H-M   'P 1'
#
loop_
_entity.id
_entity.type
_entity.pdbx_description
1 polymer ?
#
loop_
_entity_poly.entity_id
_entity_poly.type
_entity_poly.pdbx_seq_one_letter_code
_entity_poly.pdbx_strand_id
1 'polypeptide(L)'
;PRWNLCDAPGADTNGKVDAVKKFLDSDDKTLVCTHATFRFAMDKFGADAFDDRLIAVDEFHHISANPGNKLGEHVRELMSRDKTHIVAMTGSYFRGDAEAVLHPDDESRFDTVTYTYYEQLNGYQWLKSLDIGYFFYTGPYVDAVTKVLDPALKTIVHIPNVNSRESTQDK
;
A
#
# COMPACT_ATOMS: atom_id res chain seq x y z
N PRO A 1 -13.66 13.91 -3.30
CA PRO A 1 -14.67 13.82 -2.24
C PRO A 1 -14.48 14.91 -1.19
N ARG A 2 -15.54 15.30 -0.52
CA ARG A 2 -15.51 16.32 0.54
C ARG A 2 -14.54 15.93 1.69
N TRP A 3 -14.43 14.65 1.96
CA TRP A 3 -13.56 14.06 2.98
C TRP A 3 -12.30 13.43 2.38
N ASN A 4 -11.52 14.20 1.63
CA ASN A 4 -10.18 13.80 1.23
C ASN A 4 -9.17 14.30 2.26
N LEU A 5 -8.74 13.42 3.16
CA LEU A 5 -7.78 13.74 4.22
C LEU A 5 -6.31 13.52 3.79
N CYS A 6 -6.07 13.05 2.57
CA CYS A 6 -4.72 12.90 2.05
C CYS A 6 -4.09 14.26 1.75
N ASP A 7 -4.85 15.16 1.14
CA ASP A 7 -4.37 16.44 0.61
C ASP A 7 -4.59 17.63 1.57
N ALA A 8 -5.14 17.39 2.77
CA ALA A 8 -5.41 18.46 3.72
C ALA A 8 -4.08 19.06 4.23
N PRO A 9 -3.75 20.33 3.87
CA PRO A 9 -2.54 20.97 4.32
C PRO A 9 -2.60 21.22 5.84
N GLY A 10 -1.48 20.95 6.52
CA GLY A 10 -1.27 21.39 7.90
C GLY A 10 -2.09 20.67 8.98
N ALA A 11 -2.90 19.69 8.62
CA ALA A 11 -3.58 18.89 9.63
C ALA A 11 -2.57 17.97 10.32
N ASP A 12 -2.32 18.23 11.59
CA ASP A 12 -1.65 17.27 12.45
C ASP A 12 -2.42 15.93 12.45
N THR A 13 -1.79 14.88 12.90
CA THR A 13 -2.40 13.55 12.94
C THR A 13 -3.72 13.56 13.71
N ASN A 14 -3.83 14.37 14.77
CA ASN A 14 -5.03 14.48 15.60
C ASN A 14 -6.20 15.11 14.84
N GLY A 15 -5.97 16.19 14.10
CA GLY A 15 -7.02 16.85 13.31
C GLY A 15 -7.61 15.92 12.22
N LYS A 16 -6.77 15.09 11.57
CA LYS A 16 -7.23 14.11 10.59
C LYS A 16 -8.03 12.97 11.24
N VAL A 17 -7.61 12.48 12.39
CA VAL A 17 -8.33 11.45 13.14
C VAL A 17 -9.71 11.96 13.60
N ASP A 18 -9.79 13.19 14.11
CA ASP A 18 -11.07 13.81 14.48
C ASP A 18 -11.98 14.05 13.27
N ALA A 19 -11.40 14.31 12.09
CA ALA A 19 -12.16 14.40 10.86
C ALA A 19 -12.77 13.04 10.45
N VAL A 20 -12.08 11.91 10.70
CA VAL A 20 -12.66 10.58 10.51
C VAL A 20 -13.92 10.43 11.38
N LYS A 21 -13.86 10.81 12.67
CA LYS A 21 -15.03 10.74 13.55
C LYS A 21 -16.21 11.56 13.03
N LYS A 22 -15.93 12.81 12.61
CA LYS A 22 -16.98 13.68 12.04
C LYS A 22 -17.60 13.08 10.77
N PHE A 23 -16.80 12.39 9.94
CA PHE A 23 -17.31 11.66 8.79
C PHE A 23 -18.21 10.50 9.23
N LEU A 24 -17.76 9.67 10.18
CA LEU A 24 -18.54 8.53 10.68
C LEU A 24 -19.88 8.95 11.28
N ASP A 25 -19.97 10.14 11.86
CA ASP A 25 -21.19 10.72 12.44
C ASP A 25 -22.05 11.48 11.39
N SER A 26 -21.60 11.58 10.14
CA SER A 26 -22.30 12.30 9.07
C SER A 26 -23.04 11.35 8.13
N ASP A 27 -23.92 11.92 7.28
CA ASP A 27 -24.59 11.21 6.20
C ASP A 27 -23.74 11.07 4.93
N ASP A 28 -22.52 11.60 4.92
CA ASP A 28 -21.61 11.53 3.79
C ASP A 28 -21.15 10.07 3.56
N LYS A 29 -20.94 9.69 2.29
CA LYS A 29 -20.76 8.28 1.92
C LYS A 29 -19.31 7.89 1.65
N THR A 30 -18.41 8.85 1.45
CA THR A 30 -17.04 8.56 0.99
C THR A 30 -16.02 9.40 1.74
N LEU A 31 -15.06 8.70 2.34
CA LEU A 31 -13.86 9.29 2.95
C LEU A 31 -12.63 8.66 2.32
N VAL A 32 -11.60 9.47 2.07
CA VAL A 32 -10.28 9.01 1.64
C VAL A 32 -9.25 9.48 2.67
N CYS A 33 -8.44 8.56 3.16
CA CYS A 33 -7.37 8.88 4.11
C CYS A 33 -6.16 7.95 3.90
N THR A 34 -5.06 8.28 4.53
CA THR A 34 -3.86 7.42 4.54
C THR A 34 -4.03 6.24 5.50
N HIS A 35 -3.27 5.16 5.31
CA HIS A 35 -3.19 4.03 6.25
C HIS A 35 -2.88 4.48 7.68
N ALA A 36 -2.00 5.48 7.84
CA ALA A 36 -1.66 6.02 9.15
C ALA A 36 -2.88 6.67 9.82
N THR A 37 -3.64 7.49 9.10
CA THR A 37 -4.86 8.13 9.63
C THR A 37 -5.90 7.08 10.02
N PHE A 38 -6.12 6.06 9.18
CA PHE A 38 -7.03 4.97 9.48
C PHE A 38 -6.59 4.20 10.73
N ARG A 39 -5.32 3.83 10.83
CA ARG A 39 -4.78 3.13 12.00
C ARG A 39 -5.02 3.91 13.29
N PHE A 40 -4.69 5.21 13.32
CA PHE A 40 -4.92 6.05 14.51
C PHE A 40 -6.42 6.23 14.82
N ALA A 41 -7.27 6.24 13.81
CA ALA A 41 -8.72 6.28 14.04
C ALA A 41 -9.23 4.97 14.67
N MET A 42 -8.74 3.82 14.21
CA MET A 42 -9.02 2.52 14.83
C MET A 42 -8.54 2.46 16.28
N ASP A 43 -7.30 2.90 16.55
CA ASP A 43 -6.74 2.97 17.90
C ASP A 43 -7.60 3.86 18.84
N LYS A 44 -8.17 4.95 18.31
CA LYS A 44 -8.91 5.94 19.09
C LYS A 44 -10.38 5.59 19.27
N PHE A 45 -11.03 5.05 18.25
CA PHE A 45 -12.48 4.88 18.23
C PHE A 45 -12.93 3.42 18.33
N GLY A 46 -12.01 2.47 18.15
CA GLY A 46 -12.30 1.04 18.14
C GLY A 46 -12.86 0.56 16.80
N ALA A 47 -12.86 -0.75 16.62
CA ALA A 47 -13.32 -1.40 15.39
C ALA A 47 -14.84 -1.27 15.19
N ASP A 48 -15.61 -1.19 16.28
CA ASP A 48 -17.07 -1.06 16.25
C ASP A 48 -17.54 0.24 15.59
N ALA A 49 -16.73 1.30 15.62
CA ALA A 49 -17.04 2.54 14.92
C ALA A 49 -17.08 2.37 13.38
N PHE A 50 -16.52 1.28 12.87
CA PHE A 50 -16.45 0.95 11.44
C PHE A 50 -17.41 -0.16 11.02
N ASP A 51 -18.29 -0.63 11.91
CA ASP A 51 -19.33 -1.60 11.59
C ASP A 51 -20.24 -1.05 10.46
N ASP A 52 -20.75 -1.93 9.63
CA ASP A 52 -21.64 -1.63 8.47
C ASP A 52 -20.99 -0.70 7.42
N ARG A 53 -19.66 -0.75 7.32
CA ARG A 53 -18.87 0.03 6.35
C ARG A 53 -18.18 -0.86 5.33
N LEU A 54 -17.91 -0.27 4.15
CA LEU A 54 -16.97 -0.82 3.18
C LEU A 54 -15.63 -0.11 3.36
N ILE A 55 -14.58 -0.88 3.60
CA ILE A 55 -13.21 -0.38 3.73
C ILE A 55 -12.40 -0.89 2.55
N ALA A 56 -11.99 0.00 1.66
CA ALA A 56 -11.10 -0.29 0.54
C ALA A 56 -9.68 0.08 0.94
N VAL A 57 -8.78 -0.89 0.93
CA VAL A 57 -7.37 -0.73 1.30
C VAL A 57 -6.53 -0.88 0.05
N ASP A 58 -5.95 0.22 -0.41
CA ASP A 58 -4.97 0.21 -1.50
C ASP A 58 -3.58 -0.17 -0.98
N GLU A 59 -2.73 -0.69 -1.84
CA GLU A 59 -1.41 -1.21 -1.48
C GLU A 59 -1.47 -2.20 -0.29
N PHE A 60 -2.41 -3.14 -0.36
CA PHE A 60 -2.71 -4.08 0.72
C PHE A 60 -1.49 -4.92 1.15
N HIS A 61 -0.48 -5.06 0.29
CA HIS A 61 0.77 -5.73 0.63
C HIS A 61 1.59 -5.05 1.76
N HIS A 62 1.26 -3.80 2.13
CA HIS A 62 1.82 -3.17 3.33
C HIS A 62 1.24 -3.72 4.63
N ILE A 63 0.15 -4.47 4.56
CA ILE A 63 -0.38 -5.24 5.68
C ILE A 63 0.47 -6.51 5.81
N SER A 64 0.69 -6.94 7.04
CA SER A 64 1.46 -8.15 7.33
C SER A 64 0.77 -8.94 8.44
N ALA A 65 0.84 -10.25 8.34
CA ALA A 65 0.43 -11.17 9.41
C ALA A 65 1.32 -11.09 10.66
N ASN A 66 2.47 -10.40 10.56
CA ASN A 66 3.40 -10.24 11.68
C ASN A 66 2.72 -9.51 12.86
N PRO A 67 2.84 -10.01 14.10
CA PRO A 67 2.27 -9.41 15.31
C PRO A 67 2.67 -7.96 15.57
N GLY A 68 3.73 -7.45 14.96
CA GLY A 68 4.14 -6.04 15.07
C GLY A 68 3.46 -5.10 14.07
N ASN A 69 2.68 -5.60 13.14
CA ASN A 69 2.01 -4.79 12.13
C ASN A 69 0.63 -4.33 12.62
N LYS A 70 0.57 -3.13 13.17
CA LYS A 70 -0.67 -2.54 13.72
C LYS A 70 -1.83 -2.47 12.72
N LEU A 71 -1.56 -2.17 11.46
CA LEU A 71 -2.60 -2.15 10.44
C LEU A 71 -3.14 -3.56 10.18
N GLY A 72 -2.27 -4.57 10.17
CA GLY A 72 -2.66 -5.97 10.07
C GLY A 72 -3.50 -6.43 11.27
N GLU A 73 -3.15 -6.00 12.48
CA GLU A 73 -3.95 -6.28 13.68
C GLU A 73 -5.37 -5.72 13.54
N HIS A 74 -5.52 -4.46 13.11
CA HIS A 74 -6.82 -3.83 12.92
C HIS A 74 -7.66 -4.49 11.82
N VAL A 75 -7.05 -4.88 10.71
CA VAL A 75 -7.76 -5.60 9.65
C VAL A 75 -8.28 -6.94 10.16
N ARG A 76 -7.47 -7.71 10.91
CA ARG A 76 -7.91 -8.95 11.53
C ARG A 76 -9.04 -8.74 12.55
N GLU A 77 -8.96 -7.66 13.33
CA GLU A 77 -10.03 -7.29 14.27
C GLU A 77 -11.35 -7.02 13.55
N LEU A 78 -11.33 -6.24 12.45
CA LEU A 78 -12.51 -6.00 11.62
C LEU A 78 -13.05 -7.30 11.02
N MET A 79 -12.17 -8.16 10.50
CA MET A 79 -12.55 -9.46 9.96
C MET A 79 -13.20 -10.36 11.02
N SER A 80 -12.65 -10.38 12.23
CA SER A 80 -13.19 -11.22 13.32
C SER A 80 -14.58 -10.78 13.78
N ARG A 81 -14.90 -9.49 13.65
CA ARG A 81 -16.24 -8.95 13.95
C ARG A 81 -17.29 -9.28 12.92
N ASP A 82 -16.89 -9.58 11.69
CA ASP A 82 -17.75 -9.94 10.56
C ASP A 82 -18.87 -8.91 10.28
N LYS A 83 -18.61 -7.63 10.49
CA LYS A 83 -19.53 -6.52 10.30
C LYS A 83 -19.04 -5.46 9.33
N THR A 84 -17.90 -5.71 8.68
CA THR A 84 -17.26 -4.77 7.78
C THR A 84 -16.91 -5.50 6.49
N HIS A 85 -17.23 -4.90 5.35
CA HIS A 85 -16.77 -5.40 4.06
C HIS A 85 -15.38 -4.82 3.76
N ILE A 86 -14.45 -5.68 3.35
CA ILE A 86 -13.08 -5.27 3.06
C ILE A 86 -12.78 -5.55 1.59
N VAL A 87 -12.32 -4.54 0.87
CA VAL A 87 -11.76 -4.65 -0.47
C VAL A 87 -10.25 -4.43 -0.37
N ALA A 88 -9.49 -5.48 -0.58
CA ALA A 88 -8.05 -5.48 -0.58
C ALA A 88 -7.52 -5.32 -2.01
N MET A 89 -6.79 -4.25 -2.29
CA MET A 89 -6.24 -3.96 -3.61
C MET A 89 -4.71 -3.91 -3.54
N THR A 90 -4.04 -4.57 -4.47
CA THR A 90 -2.59 -4.52 -4.56
C THR A 90 -2.10 -4.88 -5.95
N GLY A 91 -1.09 -4.17 -6.43
CA GLY A 91 -0.39 -4.50 -7.67
C GLY A 91 0.58 -5.69 -7.51
N SER A 92 0.95 -6.02 -6.28
CA SER A 92 1.82 -7.16 -5.96
C SER A 92 1.42 -7.75 -4.61
N TYR A 93 0.86 -8.95 -4.63
CA TYR A 93 0.53 -9.67 -3.40
C TYR A 93 1.77 -10.25 -2.69
N PHE A 94 2.86 -10.40 -3.43
CA PHE A 94 4.12 -10.90 -2.90
C PHE A 94 4.99 -9.73 -2.39
N ARG A 95 5.33 -9.77 -1.11
CA ARG A 95 6.14 -8.73 -0.47
C ARG A 95 7.63 -8.81 -0.79
N GLY A 96 8.09 -9.96 -1.28
CA GLY A 96 9.51 -10.22 -1.48
C GLY A 96 10.29 -10.59 -0.21
N ASP A 97 9.62 -10.63 0.94
CA ASP A 97 10.12 -11.18 2.20
C ASP A 97 9.41 -12.50 2.53
N ALA A 98 9.82 -13.16 3.60
CA ALA A 98 9.25 -14.45 4.02
C ALA A 98 7.92 -14.29 4.80
N GLU A 99 7.40 -13.07 4.93
CA GLU A 99 6.21 -12.78 5.73
C GLU A 99 4.95 -12.81 4.86
N ALA A 100 3.93 -13.54 5.32
CA ALA A 100 2.63 -13.55 4.69
C ALA A 100 1.91 -12.22 4.91
N VAL A 101 1.14 -11.77 3.92
CA VAL A 101 0.26 -10.60 4.02
C VAL A 101 -0.91 -10.93 4.97
N LEU A 102 -1.52 -12.09 4.80
CA LEU A 102 -2.57 -12.62 5.66
C LEU A 102 -2.22 -14.05 6.10
N HIS A 103 -2.80 -14.49 7.19
CA HIS A 103 -2.81 -15.92 7.51
C HIS A 103 -3.70 -16.68 6.51
N PRO A 104 -3.41 -17.95 6.20
CA PRO A 104 -4.19 -18.73 5.25
C PRO A 104 -5.69 -18.78 5.57
N ASP A 105 -6.05 -18.86 6.84
CA ASP A 105 -7.44 -18.88 7.29
C ASP A 105 -8.16 -17.55 6.98
N ASP A 106 -7.46 -16.41 7.16
CA ASP A 106 -7.99 -15.09 6.83
C ASP A 106 -8.07 -14.90 5.31
N GLU A 107 -7.07 -15.35 4.57
CA GLU A 107 -7.02 -15.29 3.11
C GLU A 107 -8.18 -16.06 2.48
N SER A 108 -8.52 -17.23 3.03
CA SER A 108 -9.61 -18.07 2.54
C SER A 108 -11.01 -17.42 2.60
N ARG A 109 -11.14 -16.32 3.32
CA ARG A 109 -12.38 -15.54 3.45
C ARG A 109 -12.56 -14.50 2.35
N PHE A 110 -11.54 -14.28 1.50
CA PHE A 110 -11.61 -13.36 0.38
C PHE A 110 -11.96 -14.07 -0.92
N ASP A 111 -12.87 -13.48 -1.68
CA ASP A 111 -13.03 -13.77 -3.10
C ASP A 111 -11.95 -13.02 -3.88
N THR A 112 -11.15 -13.76 -4.66
CA THR A 112 -10.00 -13.20 -5.36
C THR A 112 -10.32 -12.91 -6.82
N VAL A 113 -10.07 -11.67 -7.24
CA VAL A 113 -10.10 -11.25 -8.65
C VAL A 113 -8.69 -10.84 -9.04
N THR A 114 -8.14 -11.50 -10.06
CA THR A 114 -6.79 -11.21 -10.56
C THR A 114 -6.88 -10.60 -11.96
N TYR A 115 -6.19 -9.49 -12.14
CA TYR A 115 -5.95 -8.87 -13.44
C TYR A 115 -4.44 -8.91 -13.70
N THR A 116 -4.02 -9.81 -14.57
CA THR A 116 -2.60 -10.09 -14.78
C THR A 116 -1.89 -8.95 -15.51
N TYR A 117 -0.58 -8.86 -15.31
CA TYR A 117 0.26 -7.90 -16.04
C TYR A 117 0.16 -8.05 -17.57
N TYR A 118 0.00 -9.27 -18.07
CA TYR A 118 -0.21 -9.52 -19.50
C TYR A 118 -1.54 -8.98 -20.00
N GLU A 119 -2.61 -9.14 -19.23
CA GLU A 119 -3.92 -8.56 -19.57
C GLU A 119 -3.83 -7.04 -19.56
N GLN A 120 -3.13 -6.48 -18.58
CA GLN A 120 -2.89 -5.05 -18.48
C GLN A 120 -2.13 -4.53 -19.72
N LEU A 121 -1.03 -5.15 -20.09
CA LEU A 121 -0.24 -4.75 -21.24
C LEU A 121 -1.04 -4.81 -22.55
N ASN A 122 -1.84 -5.84 -22.74
CA ASN A 122 -2.68 -5.99 -23.93
C ASN A 122 -3.83 -4.97 -23.98
N GLY A 123 -4.27 -4.43 -22.83
CA GLY A 123 -5.32 -3.41 -22.73
C GLY A 123 -4.81 -1.97 -22.88
N TYR A 124 -3.51 -1.73 -22.80
CA TYR A 124 -2.96 -0.38 -22.88
C TYR A 124 -2.84 0.12 -24.33
N GLN A 125 -3.73 1.00 -24.74
CA GLN A 125 -3.66 1.70 -26.04
C GLN A 125 -2.43 2.63 -26.16
N TRP A 126 -1.85 3.03 -25.03
CA TRP A 126 -0.82 4.07 -24.96
C TRP A 126 0.60 3.52 -24.70
N LEU A 127 0.73 2.26 -24.32
CA LEU A 127 2.02 1.62 -24.16
C LEU A 127 2.51 1.14 -25.53
N LYS A 128 3.51 1.80 -26.08
CA LYS A 128 4.05 1.49 -27.43
C LYS A 128 4.95 0.26 -27.41
N SER A 129 5.80 0.14 -26.41
CA SER A 129 6.71 -0.99 -26.20
C SER A 129 7.20 -1.02 -24.77
N LEU A 130 7.58 -2.19 -24.29
CA LEU A 130 8.26 -2.38 -23.03
C LEU A 130 9.44 -3.33 -23.26
N ASP A 131 10.66 -2.82 -23.12
CA ASP A 131 11.88 -3.62 -23.16
C ASP A 131 12.43 -3.76 -21.74
N ILE A 132 12.65 -5.01 -21.31
CA ILE A 132 13.19 -5.31 -19.99
C ILE A 132 14.60 -5.86 -20.16
N GLY A 133 15.59 -5.10 -19.75
CA GLY A 133 16.99 -5.50 -19.70
C GLY A 133 17.42 -5.86 -18.28
N TYR A 134 18.21 -6.92 -18.14
CA TYR A 134 18.86 -7.29 -16.91
C TYR A 134 20.34 -6.98 -16.98
N PHE A 135 20.85 -6.34 -15.98
CA PHE A 135 22.24 -5.95 -15.90
C PHE A 135 22.88 -6.49 -14.62
N PHE A 136 23.90 -7.32 -14.78
CA PHE A 136 24.68 -7.85 -13.67
C PHE A 136 25.95 -7.05 -13.49
N TYR A 137 26.25 -6.68 -12.27
CA TYR A 137 27.42 -5.87 -11.96
C TYR A 137 28.15 -6.36 -10.69
N THR A 138 29.42 -5.99 -10.61
CA THR A 138 30.25 -6.15 -9.42
C THR A 138 30.81 -4.78 -9.06
N GLY A 139 30.83 -4.45 -7.77
CA GLY A 139 31.28 -3.17 -7.26
C GLY A 139 30.15 -2.21 -6.88
N PRO A 140 30.43 -0.92 -6.69
CA PRO A 140 29.46 0.07 -6.23
C PRO A 140 28.28 0.23 -7.21
N TYR A 141 27.08 0.32 -6.67
CA TYR A 141 25.85 0.49 -7.45
C TYR A 141 25.89 1.75 -8.34
N VAL A 142 26.42 2.85 -7.81
CA VAL A 142 26.53 4.12 -8.54
C VAL A 142 27.37 3.98 -9.81
N ASP A 143 28.49 3.27 -9.73
CA ASP A 143 29.36 3.02 -10.89
C ASP A 143 28.66 2.17 -11.94
N ALA A 144 27.89 1.18 -11.49
CA ALA A 144 27.12 0.33 -12.38
C ALA A 144 26.03 1.12 -13.11
N VAL A 145 25.26 1.92 -12.39
CA VAL A 145 24.20 2.77 -12.96
C VAL A 145 24.79 3.77 -13.96
N THR A 146 25.90 4.41 -13.64
CA THR A 146 26.56 5.39 -14.51
C THR A 146 26.95 4.79 -15.88
N LYS A 147 27.29 3.50 -15.93
CA LYS A 147 27.65 2.81 -17.17
C LYS A 147 26.48 2.53 -18.10
N VAL A 148 25.28 2.42 -17.57
CA VAL A 148 24.08 2.08 -18.34
C VAL A 148 23.19 3.29 -18.61
N LEU A 149 23.42 4.41 -17.95
CA LEU A 149 22.66 5.63 -18.17
C LEU A 149 23.05 6.29 -19.48
N ASP A 150 22.03 6.54 -20.30
CA ASP A 150 22.17 7.44 -21.45
C ASP A 150 21.60 8.82 -21.08
N PRO A 151 22.43 9.85 -20.94
CA PRO A 151 21.98 11.19 -20.57
C PRO A 151 21.11 11.87 -21.62
N ALA A 152 21.05 11.35 -22.83
CA ALA A 152 20.16 11.85 -23.90
C ALA A 152 18.72 11.35 -23.76
N LEU A 153 18.49 10.32 -22.93
CA LEU A 153 17.18 9.73 -22.72
C LEU A 153 16.54 10.24 -21.42
N LYS A 154 15.20 10.35 -21.43
CA LYS A 154 14.45 10.59 -20.18
C LYS A 154 14.54 9.35 -19.30
N THR A 155 15.23 9.47 -18.19
CA THR A 155 15.53 8.34 -17.32
C THR A 155 15.02 8.60 -15.91
N ILE A 156 14.40 7.60 -15.30
CA ILE A 156 14.08 7.57 -13.87
C ILE A 156 14.99 6.55 -13.22
N VAL A 157 15.80 6.99 -12.27
CA VAL A 157 16.70 6.11 -11.50
C VAL A 157 16.10 5.91 -10.11
N HIS A 158 15.80 4.65 -9.76
CA HIS A 158 15.44 4.28 -8.40
C HIS A 158 16.70 3.95 -7.62
N ILE A 159 16.96 4.72 -6.58
CA ILE A 159 18.09 4.48 -5.67
C ILE A 159 17.55 3.73 -4.44
N PRO A 160 18.03 2.51 -4.16
CA PRO A 160 17.64 1.77 -2.97
C PRO A 160 17.90 2.57 -1.69
N ASN A 161 17.07 2.35 -0.66
CA ASN A 161 17.30 2.95 0.65
C ASN A 161 18.70 2.57 1.15
N VAL A 162 19.41 3.52 1.75
CA VAL A 162 20.77 3.33 2.30
C VAL A 162 20.89 2.18 3.30
N ASN A 163 19.79 1.80 3.93
CA ASN A 163 19.71 0.68 4.86
C ASN A 163 19.28 -0.64 4.19
N SER A 164 19.01 -0.64 2.89
CA SER A 164 18.71 -1.88 2.17
C SER A 164 19.98 -2.70 1.95
N ARG A 165 19.83 -4.02 1.79
CA ARG A 165 20.96 -4.91 1.48
C ARG A 165 21.59 -4.61 0.12
N GLU A 166 20.84 -3.99 -0.78
CA GLU A 166 21.27 -3.58 -2.12
C GLU A 166 22.03 -2.25 -2.10
N SER A 167 21.99 -1.51 -0.99
CA SER A 167 22.70 -0.26 -0.86
C SER A 167 24.20 -0.53 -0.64
N THR A 168 25.02 -0.01 -1.55
CA THR A 168 26.49 -0.06 -1.47
C THR A 168 27.09 1.22 -0.90
N GLN A 169 26.30 2.08 -0.28
CA GLN A 169 26.88 3.18 0.48
C GLN A 169 27.65 2.58 1.65
N ASP A 170 28.93 2.86 1.69
CA ASP A 170 29.82 2.39 2.73
C ASP A 170 29.23 2.65 4.11
N LYS A 171 29.22 1.56 4.90
CA LYS A 171 28.91 1.62 6.31
C LYS A 171 30.09 2.19 7.06
#